data_fa500774003bd6bb417ff15e3bf343a9
#
_entry.id   fa500774003bd6bb417ff15e3bf343a9
#
_cell.length_a   1.000
_cell.length_b   1.000
_cell.length_c   1.000
_cell.angle_alpha   90.00
_cell.angle_beta   90.00
_cell.angle_gamma   90.00
#
_symmetry.space_group_name_H-M   'P 1'
#
loop_
_entity.id
_entity.type
_entity.pdbx_description
1 polymer ?
#
loop_
_entity_poly.entity_id
_entity_poly.type
_entity_poly.pdbx_seq_one_letter_code
_entity_poly.pdbx_strand_id
1 'polypeptide(L)'
;MQILMHHRLCYFQLAPGGTIVYIGHQGDKGASAADVILPGAAYTEKNGTYVNTEGRVQLTRTAVTPPGAAREDWKIIRVLSVLTDLKV
;
A
#
# COMPACT_ATOMS: atom_id res chain seq x y z
N MET A 1 9.18 0.45 12.73
CA MET A 1 8.79 0.48 11.31
C MET A 1 7.33 0.89 11.20
N GLN A 2 7.03 1.75 10.28
CA GLN A 2 5.67 2.18 10.02
C GLN A 2 5.36 2.05 8.54
N ILE A 3 4.20 1.47 8.22
CA ILE A 3 3.81 1.22 6.84
C ILE A 3 2.72 2.21 6.46
N LEU A 4 2.98 3.01 5.42
CA LEU A 4 2.00 3.92 4.85
C LEU A 4 1.44 3.29 3.58
N MET A 5 0.15 2.97 3.60
CA MET A 5 -0.53 2.30 2.48
C MET A 5 -1.45 3.22 1.72
N HIS A 6 -1.45 4.50 2.04
CA HIS A 6 -2.42 5.41 1.47
C HIS A 6 -1.82 6.76 1.15
N HIS A 7 -2.28 7.34 0.06
CA HIS A 7 -1.86 8.66 -0.40
C HIS A 7 -2.39 9.82 0.44
N ARG A 8 -3.28 9.59 1.38
CA ARG A 8 -3.72 10.64 2.31
C ARG A 8 -2.78 10.71 3.49
N LEU A 9 -2.23 11.88 3.67
CA LEU A 9 -1.31 12.14 4.74
C LEU A 9 -2.01 12.19 6.09
N CYS A 10 -1.73 11.19 6.89
CA CYS A 10 -1.80 11.37 8.32
C CYS A 10 -0.38 11.75 8.76
N TYR A 11 -0.25 12.91 9.37
CA TYR A 11 1.03 13.29 9.96
C TYR A 11 1.23 12.48 11.23
N PHE A 12 2.25 11.63 11.25
CA PHE A 12 2.65 11.00 12.48
C PHE A 12 4.01 11.53 12.88
N GLN A 13 4.25 11.56 14.16
CA GLN A 13 5.58 11.71 14.68
C GLN A 13 6.15 10.33 14.93
N LEU A 14 7.20 9.99 14.18
CA LEU A 14 7.94 8.77 14.43
C LEU A 14 8.92 9.02 15.55
N ALA A 15 9.16 7.98 16.35
CA ALA A 15 10.27 7.99 17.29
C ALA A 15 11.59 8.13 16.53
N PRO A 16 12.61 8.78 17.12
CA PRO A 16 13.93 8.86 16.50
C PRO A 16 14.44 7.47 16.10
N GLY A 17 14.92 7.35 14.88
CA GLY A 17 15.37 6.07 14.33
C GLY A 17 14.26 5.19 13.74
N GLY A 18 13.02 5.69 13.71
CA GLY A 18 11.91 4.98 13.07
C GLY A 18 12.07 4.90 11.56
N THR A 19 11.57 3.82 10.98
CA THR A 19 11.59 3.60 9.52
C THR A 19 10.20 3.71 8.95
N ILE A 20 10.06 4.45 7.85
CA ILE A 20 8.79 4.58 7.12
C ILE A 20 8.88 3.76 5.84
N VAL A 21 7.93 2.84 5.67
CA VAL A 21 7.77 2.07 4.45
C VAL A 21 6.49 2.52 3.76
N TYR A 22 6.60 2.94 2.52
CA TYR A 22 5.48 3.38 1.71
C TYR A 22 5.09 2.31 0.70
N ILE A 23 3.81 1.98 0.65
CA ILE A 23 3.25 1.08 -0.36
C ILE A 23 2.23 1.89 -1.16
N GLY A 24 2.48 2.06 -2.43
CA GLY A 24 1.60 2.86 -3.28
C GLY A 24 2.02 2.83 -4.73
N HIS A 25 1.30 3.57 -5.55
CA HIS A 25 1.49 3.58 -7.01
C HIS A 25 1.84 4.95 -7.58
N GLN A 26 2.00 5.96 -6.73
CA GLN A 26 2.33 7.32 -7.15
C GLN A 26 3.40 7.93 -6.26
N GLY A 27 4.17 8.84 -6.84
CA GLY A 27 5.19 9.58 -6.10
C GLY A 27 4.60 10.81 -5.42
N ASP A 28 3.91 10.63 -4.33
CA ASP A 28 3.31 11.71 -3.55
C ASP A 28 4.15 12.09 -2.33
N LYS A 29 3.58 12.90 -1.43
CA LYS A 29 4.29 13.35 -0.22
C LYS A 29 4.65 12.18 0.72
N GLY A 30 3.80 11.17 0.77
CA GLY A 30 4.10 9.96 1.55
C GLY A 30 5.33 9.24 1.03
N ALA A 31 5.45 9.12 -0.29
CA ALA A 31 6.63 8.53 -0.92
C ALA A 31 7.88 9.35 -0.64
N SER A 32 7.79 10.68 -0.66
CA SER A 32 8.93 11.56 -0.39
C SER A 32 9.44 11.42 1.04
N ALA A 33 8.58 11.12 1.99
CA ALA A 33 8.94 10.97 3.39
C ALA A 33 9.38 9.55 3.76
N ALA A 34 9.23 8.59 2.85
CA ALA A 34 9.51 7.19 3.13
C ALA A 34 10.99 6.85 3.00
N ASP A 35 11.44 5.93 3.83
CA ASP A 35 12.78 5.35 3.72
C ASP A 35 12.82 4.23 2.68
N VAL A 36 11.72 3.50 2.55
CA VAL A 36 11.57 2.40 1.58
C VAL A 36 10.25 2.58 0.84
N ILE A 37 10.28 2.42 -0.47
CA ILE A 37 9.09 2.48 -1.32
C ILE A 37 8.89 1.11 -1.97
N LEU A 38 7.70 0.54 -1.77
CA LEU A 38 7.31 -0.72 -2.39
C LEU A 38 6.18 -0.42 -3.38
N PRO A 39 6.34 -0.80 -4.65
CA PRO A 39 5.33 -0.49 -5.66
C PRO A 39 4.06 -1.31 -5.45
N GLY A 40 2.95 -0.60 -5.31
CA GLY A 40 1.62 -1.19 -5.19
C GLY A 40 0.83 -1.07 -6.48
N ALA A 41 -0.17 -1.94 -6.63
CA ALA A 41 -1.08 -1.90 -7.77
C ALA A 41 -2.15 -0.81 -7.58
N ALA A 42 -2.51 -0.13 -8.66
CA ALA A 42 -3.61 0.82 -8.67
C ALA A 42 -4.96 0.09 -8.65
N TYR A 43 -6.03 0.83 -8.45
CA TYR A 43 -7.37 0.24 -8.36
C TYR A 43 -7.79 -0.53 -9.61
N THR A 44 -7.31 -0.14 -10.79
CA THR A 44 -7.59 -0.82 -12.06
C THR A 44 -6.73 -2.06 -12.28
N GLU A 45 -5.71 -2.25 -11.47
CA GLU A 45 -4.69 -3.28 -11.63
C GLU A 45 -4.82 -4.40 -10.61
N LYS A 46 -5.88 -4.39 -9.83
CA LYS A 46 -6.09 -5.38 -8.77
C LYS A 46 -7.56 -5.75 -8.59
N ASN A 47 -7.78 -6.90 -7.98
CA ASN A 47 -9.10 -7.30 -7.51
C ASN A 47 -9.30 -6.74 -6.10
N GLY A 48 -10.47 -6.20 -5.84
CA GLY A 48 -10.73 -5.62 -4.54
C GLY A 48 -12.21 -5.45 -4.26
N THR A 49 -12.51 -5.17 -3.01
CA THR A 49 -13.85 -4.83 -2.55
C THR A 49 -13.85 -3.38 -2.08
N TYR A 50 -14.77 -2.60 -2.61
CA TYR A 50 -14.88 -1.18 -2.30
C TYR A 50 -16.27 -0.85 -1.80
N VAL A 51 -16.32 0.07 -0.85
CA VAL A 51 -17.58 0.59 -0.32
C VAL A 51 -17.62 2.09 -0.60
N ASN A 52 -18.68 2.56 -1.25
CA ASN A 52 -18.83 3.97 -1.56
C ASN A 52 -19.42 4.75 -0.36
N THR A 53 -19.60 6.05 -0.54
CA THR A 53 -20.14 6.93 0.50
C THR A 53 -21.55 6.55 0.93
N GLU A 54 -22.31 5.91 0.06
CA GLU A 54 -23.67 5.42 0.35
C GLU A 54 -23.69 4.07 1.07
N GLY A 55 -22.53 3.46 1.30
CA GLY A 55 -22.43 2.15 1.92
C GLY A 55 -22.58 0.97 0.96
N ARG A 56 -22.61 1.23 -0.34
CA ARG A 56 -22.74 0.17 -1.34
C ARG A 56 -21.41 -0.56 -1.53
N VAL A 57 -21.44 -1.88 -1.37
CA VAL A 57 -20.28 -2.73 -1.56
C VAL A 57 -20.21 -3.17 -3.02
N GLN A 58 -19.05 -3.03 -3.62
CA GLN A 58 -18.79 -3.43 -5.00
C GLN A 58 -17.47 -4.19 -5.10
N LEU A 59 -17.48 -5.23 -5.93
CA LEU A 59 -16.27 -6.00 -6.23
C LEU A 59 -15.68 -5.50 -7.54
N THR A 60 -14.35 -5.41 -7.57
CA THR A 60 -13.62 -5.07 -8.78
C THR A 60 -12.78 -6.24 -9.25
N ARG A 61 -12.53 -6.29 -10.56
CA ARG A 61 -11.62 -7.24 -11.18
C ARG A 61 -10.49 -6.49 -11.85
N THR A 62 -9.33 -7.11 -11.90
CA THR A 62 -8.18 -6.55 -12.59
C THR A 62 -8.52 -6.27 -14.05
N ALA A 63 -8.43 -4.99 -14.44
CA ALA A 63 -8.65 -4.57 -15.83
C ALA A 63 -7.33 -4.52 -16.62
N VAL A 64 -6.24 -4.17 -15.95
CA VAL A 64 -4.93 -4.00 -16.55
C VAL A 64 -3.90 -4.72 -15.65
N THR A 65 -2.91 -5.37 -16.26
CA THR A 65 -1.82 -5.98 -15.51
C THR A 65 -0.99 -4.90 -14.83
N PRO A 66 -0.66 -5.06 -13.53
CA PRO A 66 0.20 -4.10 -12.84
C PRO A 66 1.54 -3.93 -13.55
N PRO A 67 2.04 -2.70 -13.70
CA PRO A 67 3.30 -2.46 -14.40
C PRO A 67 4.51 -2.90 -13.55
N GLY A 68 5.51 -3.45 -14.20
CA GLY A 68 6.80 -3.77 -13.59
C GLY A 68 6.68 -4.66 -12.36
N ALA A 69 7.30 -4.22 -11.27
CA ALA A 69 7.31 -4.93 -10.00
C ALA A 69 6.11 -4.67 -9.11
N ALA A 70 5.14 -3.86 -9.57
CA ALA A 70 3.96 -3.53 -8.77
C ALA A 70 3.11 -4.78 -8.47
N ARG A 71 2.63 -4.87 -7.25
CA ARG A 71 1.81 -6.00 -6.78
C ARG A 71 0.67 -5.49 -5.93
N GLU A 72 -0.35 -6.32 -5.74
CA GLU A 72 -1.45 -6.02 -4.84
C GLU A 72 -0.95 -5.90 -3.39
N ASP A 73 -1.55 -4.99 -2.64
CA ASP A 73 -1.09 -4.66 -1.29
C ASP A 73 -1.01 -5.89 -0.37
N TRP A 74 -2.01 -6.77 -0.43
CA TRP A 74 -2.03 -7.95 0.42
C TRP A 74 -0.86 -8.91 0.11
N LYS A 75 -0.44 -8.98 -1.14
CA LYS A 75 0.71 -9.80 -1.54
C LYS A 75 2.00 -9.23 -0.97
N ILE A 76 2.14 -7.91 -1.00
CA ILE A 76 3.30 -7.22 -0.44
C ILE A 76 3.38 -7.45 1.07
N ILE A 77 2.28 -7.26 1.76
CA ILE A 77 2.20 -7.44 3.22
C ILE A 77 2.50 -8.88 3.61
N ARG A 78 1.99 -9.84 2.84
CA ARG A 78 2.24 -11.25 3.08
C ARG A 78 3.73 -11.60 2.98
N VAL A 79 4.40 -11.09 1.95
CA VAL A 79 5.84 -11.29 1.77
C VAL A 79 6.62 -10.62 2.90
N LEU A 80 6.26 -9.41 3.28
CA LEU A 80 6.86 -8.73 4.43
C LEU A 80 6.71 -9.54 5.72
N SER A 81 5.55 -10.11 5.94
CA SER A 81 5.29 -10.96 7.10
C SER A 81 6.23 -12.16 7.14
N VAL A 82 6.45 -12.81 6.01
CA VAL A 82 7.38 -13.93 5.91
C VAL A 82 8.81 -13.50 6.15
N LEU A 83 9.24 -12.39 5.54
CA LEU A 83 10.62 -11.91 5.63
C LEU A 83 10.96 -11.37 7.01
N THR A 84 10.01 -10.77 7.72
CA THR A 84 10.22 -10.21 9.05
C THR A 84 9.84 -11.17 10.18
N ASP A 85 9.34 -12.34 9.83
CA ASP A 85 8.89 -13.37 10.79
C ASP A 85 7.76 -12.87 11.70
N LEU A 86 6.99 -11.89 11.23
CA LEU A 86 5.81 -11.38 11.91
C LEU A 86 4.55 -12.00 11.32
N LYS A 87 3.64 -12.44 12.18
CA LYS A 87 2.33 -12.92 11.72
C LYS A 87 1.39 -11.75 11.49
N VAL A 88 0.81 -11.72 10.33
CA VAL A 88 -0.18 -10.70 9.94
C VAL A 88 -1.51 -11.39 9.61
#